data_e92fb644c47772abdae81b8a15d7af9a
#
_entry.id   e92fb644c47772abdae81b8a15d7af9a
#
_cell.length_a   1.000
_cell.length_b   1.000
_cell.length_c   1.000
_cell.angle_alpha   90.00
_cell.angle_beta   90.00
_cell.angle_gamma   90.00
#
_symmetry.space_group_name_H-M   'P 1'
#
loop_
_entity.id
_entity.type
_entity.pdbx_description
1 polymer ?
#
loop_
_entity_poly.entity_id
_entity_poly.type
_entity_poly.pdbx_seq_one_letter_code
_entity_poly.pdbx_strand_id
1 'polypeptide(L)'
;MNILIIGSGGREHALADKIASSPICTGLFIAPGNAGTALLGKNINIDPNDFEAVKALVLQDNIEVVVVGPEAPLVAGISDYFSQDEALKSIAIIGPSAEGAQLEGSKAFAKEFMDRHGIPTAAYK
;
A
#
# COMPACT_ATOMS: atom_id res chain seq x y z
N MET A 1 9.84 14.31 -5.34
CA MET A 1 8.55 13.70 -4.92
C MET A 1 8.62 13.26 -3.47
N ASN A 2 7.58 13.55 -2.70
CA ASN A 2 7.38 12.95 -1.39
C ASN A 2 6.57 11.65 -1.55
N ILE A 3 7.11 10.56 -1.03
CA ILE A 3 6.56 9.20 -1.22
C ILE A 3 6.27 8.59 0.14
N LEU A 4 5.09 8.00 0.30
CA LEU A 4 4.68 7.24 1.48
C LEU A 4 4.60 5.75 1.13
N ILE A 5 5.28 4.91 1.90
CA ILE A 5 5.12 3.46 1.86
C ILE A 5 4.26 3.05 3.05
N ILE A 6 3.17 2.34 2.79
CA ILE A 6 2.31 1.75 3.82
C ILE A 6 2.81 0.34 4.11
N GLY A 7 3.07 0.04 5.38
CA GLY A 7 3.45 -1.27 5.88
C GLY A 7 4.72 -1.26 6.73
N SER A 8 5.15 -2.46 7.17
CA SER A 8 6.25 -2.61 8.13
C SER A 8 7.11 -3.86 7.92
N GLY A 9 6.88 -4.60 6.85
CA GLY A 9 7.55 -5.87 6.59
C GLY A 9 8.83 -5.75 5.75
N GLY A 10 9.42 -6.88 5.42
CA GLY A 10 10.61 -6.97 4.57
C GLY A 10 10.37 -6.49 3.14
N ARG A 11 9.15 -6.67 2.62
CA ARG A 11 8.72 -6.14 1.32
C ARG A 11 8.82 -4.61 1.31
N GLU A 12 8.27 -3.96 2.31
CA GLU A 12 8.31 -2.50 2.45
C GLU A 12 9.72 -1.99 2.68
N HIS A 13 10.57 -2.72 3.41
CA HIS A 13 11.99 -2.39 3.55
C HIS A 13 12.72 -2.42 2.20
N ALA A 14 12.52 -3.46 1.40
CA ALA A 14 13.12 -3.58 0.07
C ALA A 14 12.65 -2.46 -0.89
N LEU A 15 11.34 -2.12 -0.86
CA LEU A 15 10.79 -1.00 -1.60
C LEU A 15 11.40 0.33 -1.15
N ALA A 16 11.53 0.54 0.17
CA ALA A 16 12.13 1.75 0.75
C ALA A 16 13.59 1.93 0.31
N ASP A 17 14.39 0.87 0.35
CA ASP A 17 15.78 0.89 -0.08
C ASP A 17 15.91 1.32 -1.56
N LYS A 18 15.10 0.73 -2.41
CA LYS A 18 15.09 1.06 -3.84
C LYS A 18 14.59 2.48 -4.12
N ILE A 19 13.54 2.90 -3.46
CA ILE A 19 12.95 4.23 -3.64
C ILE A 19 13.89 5.33 -3.09
N ALA A 20 14.52 5.09 -1.93
CA ALA A 20 15.47 6.03 -1.33
C ALA A 20 16.66 6.34 -2.24
N SER A 21 17.06 5.39 -3.08
CA SER A 21 18.15 5.56 -4.05
C SER A 21 17.73 6.34 -5.32
N SER A 22 16.44 6.64 -5.47
CA SER A 22 15.94 7.35 -6.65
C SER A 22 16.18 8.86 -6.56
N PRO A 23 16.74 9.49 -7.60
CA PRO A 23 16.99 10.93 -7.61
C PRO A 23 15.72 11.80 -7.59
N ILE A 24 14.56 11.22 -7.89
CA ILE A 24 13.27 11.93 -7.84
C ILE A 24 12.59 11.85 -6.47
N CYS A 25 13.05 10.96 -5.58
CA CYS A 25 12.56 10.87 -4.21
C CYS A 25 13.22 11.95 -3.35
N THR A 26 12.46 12.96 -2.94
CA THR A 26 12.93 14.07 -2.10
C THR A 26 12.57 13.88 -0.63
N GLY A 27 11.52 13.11 -0.34
CA GLY A 27 11.11 12.73 1.00
C GLY A 27 10.52 11.33 0.99
N LEU A 28 11.00 10.46 1.87
CA LEU A 28 10.51 9.09 2.03
C LEU A 28 9.93 8.92 3.43
N PHE A 29 8.67 8.50 3.47
CA PHE A 29 7.91 8.24 4.68
C PHE A 29 7.43 6.78 4.67
N ILE A 30 7.44 6.12 5.82
CA ILE A 30 6.99 4.74 5.95
C ILE A 30 6.05 4.65 7.15
N ALA A 31 4.88 4.04 6.97
CA ALA A 31 3.86 3.95 8.00
C ALA A 31 3.35 2.51 8.20
N PRO A 32 3.60 1.89 9.35
CA PRO A 32 4.38 2.38 10.49
C PRO A 32 5.90 2.22 10.31
N GLY A 33 6.38 1.41 9.36
CA GLY A 33 7.78 1.10 9.15
C GLY A 33 8.36 0.12 10.18
N ASN A 34 9.68 -0.04 10.12
CA ASN A 34 10.45 -0.91 11.02
C ASN A 34 11.85 -0.32 11.28
N ALA A 35 12.69 -1.01 12.03
CA ALA A 35 14.04 -0.54 12.36
C ALA A 35 14.93 -0.33 11.12
N GLY A 36 14.79 -1.17 10.08
CA GLY A 36 15.52 -1.02 8.83
C GLY A 36 15.05 0.18 8.01
N THR A 37 13.75 0.39 7.90
CA THR A 37 13.20 1.54 7.16
C THR A 37 13.52 2.88 7.83
N ALA A 38 13.74 2.90 9.15
CA ALA A 38 14.16 4.09 9.88
C ALA A 38 15.54 4.63 9.44
N LEU A 39 16.36 3.80 8.81
CA LEU A 39 17.65 4.19 8.24
C LEU A 39 17.52 4.80 6.84
N LEU A 40 16.40 4.61 6.18
CA LEU A 40 16.16 4.99 4.78
C LEU A 40 15.22 6.18 4.64
N GLY A 41 14.30 6.35 5.60
CA GLY A 41 13.30 7.40 5.58
C GLY A 41 12.72 7.66 6.97
N LYS A 42 11.63 8.41 7.03
CA LYS A 42 10.95 8.76 8.28
C LYS A 42 9.82 7.78 8.55
N ASN A 43 9.95 6.98 9.60
CA ASN A 43 8.84 6.15 10.08
C ASN A 43 7.79 7.01 10.79
N ILE A 44 6.51 6.76 10.48
CA ILE A 44 5.37 7.43 11.11
C ILE A 44 4.50 6.36 11.75
N ASN A 45 4.35 6.42 13.06
CA ASN A 45 3.61 5.43 13.83
C ASN A 45 2.09 5.65 13.74
N ILE A 46 1.51 5.20 12.63
CA ILE A 46 0.06 5.16 12.41
C ILE A 46 -0.37 3.75 11.97
N ASP A 47 -1.62 3.40 12.27
CA ASP A 47 -2.24 2.17 11.78
C ASP A 47 -2.55 2.31 10.28
N PRO A 48 -2.04 1.43 9.41
CA PRO A 48 -2.36 1.42 7.97
C PRO A 48 -3.86 1.32 7.65
N ASN A 49 -4.67 0.80 8.54
CA ASN A 49 -6.11 0.68 8.38
C ASN A 49 -6.90 1.89 8.91
N ASP A 50 -6.24 2.82 9.57
CA ASP A 50 -6.81 4.12 9.94
C ASP A 50 -6.65 5.10 8.77
N PHE A 51 -7.61 5.07 7.85
CA PHE A 51 -7.54 5.87 6.61
C PHE A 51 -7.60 7.37 6.87
N GLU A 52 -8.23 7.82 7.95
CA GLU A 52 -8.22 9.23 8.33
C GLU A 52 -6.84 9.69 8.79
N ALA A 53 -6.12 8.84 9.56
CA ALA A 53 -4.74 9.11 9.93
C ALA A 53 -3.80 9.12 8.72
N VAL A 54 -3.99 8.18 7.78
CA VAL A 54 -3.24 8.16 6.51
C VAL A 54 -3.51 9.41 5.70
N LYS A 55 -4.78 9.82 5.57
CA LYS A 55 -5.16 11.07 4.88
C LYS A 55 -4.49 12.29 5.51
N ALA A 56 -4.55 12.41 6.84
CA ALA A 56 -3.92 13.51 7.55
C ALA A 56 -2.41 13.60 7.27
N LEU A 57 -1.71 12.47 7.29
CA LEU A 57 -0.29 12.38 6.97
C LEU A 57 -0.01 12.81 5.52
N VAL A 58 -0.78 12.29 4.57
CA VAL A 58 -0.63 12.60 3.13
C VAL A 58 -0.74 14.10 2.88
N LEU A 59 -1.70 14.74 3.49
CA LEU A 59 -1.92 16.19 3.32
C LEU A 59 -0.88 17.03 4.07
N GLN A 60 -0.50 16.63 5.29
CA GLN A 60 0.46 17.35 6.13
C GLN A 60 1.86 17.38 5.51
N ASP A 61 2.33 16.24 5.01
CA ASP A 61 3.68 16.08 4.48
C ASP A 61 3.74 16.20 2.94
N ASN A 62 2.66 16.66 2.31
CA ASN A 62 2.55 16.85 0.86
C ASN A 62 2.99 15.61 0.07
N ILE A 63 2.46 14.45 0.45
CA ILE A 63 2.73 13.18 -0.23
C ILE A 63 2.12 13.20 -1.63
N GLU A 64 2.89 12.82 -2.62
CA GLU A 64 2.48 12.77 -4.03
C GLU A 64 2.18 11.35 -4.51
N VAL A 65 2.85 10.36 -3.89
CA VAL A 65 2.70 8.95 -4.23
C VAL A 65 2.58 8.12 -2.96
N VAL A 66 1.61 7.23 -2.93
CA VAL A 66 1.42 6.23 -1.85
C VAL A 66 1.60 4.83 -2.41
N VAL A 67 2.49 4.06 -1.82
CA VAL A 67 2.74 2.65 -2.17
C VAL A 67 2.22 1.77 -1.05
N VAL A 68 1.25 0.90 -1.35
CA VAL A 68 0.64 0.02 -0.35
C VAL A 68 1.25 -1.37 -0.44
N GLY A 69 2.02 -1.75 0.58
CA GLY A 69 2.70 -3.04 0.64
C GLY A 69 1.80 -4.20 1.09
N PRO A 70 1.10 -4.11 2.25
CA PRO A 70 0.29 -5.21 2.76
C PRO A 70 -1.09 -5.29 2.10
N GLU A 71 -1.66 -6.48 2.06
CA GLU A 71 -2.99 -6.74 1.49
C GLU A 71 -4.14 -6.19 2.34
N ALA A 72 -4.00 -6.16 3.66
CA ALA A 72 -5.09 -5.80 4.58
C ALA A 72 -5.70 -4.41 4.31
N PRO A 73 -4.94 -3.31 4.20
CA PRO A 73 -5.53 -2.01 3.86
C PRO A 73 -6.09 -1.96 2.44
N LEU A 74 -5.57 -2.77 1.50
CA LEU A 74 -6.11 -2.87 0.14
C LEU A 74 -7.48 -3.55 0.13
N VAL A 75 -7.62 -4.67 0.83
CA VAL A 75 -8.91 -5.37 1.01
C VAL A 75 -9.91 -4.48 1.75
N ALA A 76 -9.45 -3.70 2.73
CA ALA A 76 -10.28 -2.72 3.44
C ALA A 76 -10.67 -1.49 2.59
N GLY A 77 -10.08 -1.32 1.39
CA GLY A 77 -10.51 -0.32 0.41
C GLY A 77 -9.74 1.00 0.42
N ILE A 78 -8.47 1.00 0.82
CA ILE A 78 -7.66 2.24 0.84
C ILE A 78 -7.56 2.89 -0.54
N SER A 79 -7.41 2.11 -1.62
CA SER A 79 -7.36 2.65 -2.98
C SER A 79 -8.69 3.29 -3.40
N ASP A 80 -9.81 2.66 -3.03
CA ASP A 80 -11.14 3.20 -3.28
C ASP A 80 -11.39 4.47 -2.46
N TYR A 81 -10.94 4.50 -1.20
CA TYR A 81 -11.01 5.67 -0.33
C TYR A 81 -10.29 6.88 -0.95
N PHE A 82 -9.07 6.68 -1.49
CA PHE A 82 -8.31 7.73 -2.17
C PHE A 82 -9.02 8.24 -3.42
N SER A 83 -9.57 7.35 -4.25
CA SER A 83 -10.23 7.72 -5.50
C SER A 83 -11.54 8.48 -5.30
N GLN A 84 -12.21 8.29 -4.18
CA GLN A 84 -13.50 8.89 -3.85
C GLN A 84 -13.37 10.21 -3.06
N ASP A 85 -12.21 10.47 -2.46
CA ASP A 85 -11.97 11.66 -1.65
C ASP A 85 -11.44 12.82 -2.50
N GLU A 86 -12.13 13.97 -2.46
CA GLU A 86 -11.76 15.14 -3.26
C GLU A 86 -10.35 15.67 -2.99
N ALA A 87 -9.85 15.53 -1.75
CA ALA A 87 -8.51 15.99 -1.39
C ALA A 87 -7.40 14.97 -1.78
N LEU A 88 -7.75 13.69 -1.99
CA LEU A 88 -6.81 12.62 -2.25
C LEU A 88 -6.81 12.11 -3.69
N LYS A 89 -7.86 12.38 -4.47
CA LYS A 89 -8.04 11.81 -5.81
C LYS A 89 -6.93 12.16 -6.81
N SER A 90 -6.14 13.19 -6.54
CA SER A 90 -4.97 13.57 -7.34
C SER A 90 -3.67 12.90 -6.91
N ILE A 91 -3.68 12.23 -5.74
CA ILE A 91 -2.52 11.50 -5.22
C ILE A 91 -2.43 10.15 -5.93
N ALA A 92 -1.26 9.83 -6.44
CA ALA A 92 -1.04 8.52 -7.05
C ALA A 92 -0.97 7.45 -5.96
N ILE A 93 -1.88 6.46 -6.01
CA ILE A 93 -1.85 5.31 -5.12
C ILE A 93 -1.53 4.04 -5.91
N ILE A 94 -0.51 3.30 -5.45
CA ILE A 94 -0.06 2.05 -6.05
C ILE A 94 -0.60 0.90 -5.21
N GLY A 95 -1.64 0.26 -5.74
CA GLY A 95 -2.36 -0.85 -5.13
C GLY A 95 -3.72 -1.04 -5.78
N PRO A 96 -4.24 -2.27 -5.84
CA PRO A 96 -5.54 -2.57 -6.45
C PRO A 96 -6.70 -1.99 -5.64
N SER A 97 -7.88 -1.95 -6.26
CA SER A 97 -9.16 -1.73 -5.56
C SER A 97 -9.43 -2.84 -4.55
N ALA A 98 -10.40 -2.63 -3.64
CA ALA A 98 -10.83 -3.66 -2.70
C ALA A 98 -11.27 -4.95 -3.41
N GLU A 99 -11.97 -4.82 -4.54
CA GLU A 99 -12.39 -5.97 -5.35
C GLU A 99 -11.19 -6.74 -5.90
N GLY A 100 -10.22 -6.06 -6.51
CA GLY A 100 -9.00 -6.68 -7.04
C GLY A 100 -8.13 -7.29 -5.93
N ALA A 101 -8.07 -6.66 -4.77
CA ALA A 101 -7.30 -7.16 -3.62
C ALA A 101 -7.81 -8.49 -3.05
N GLN A 102 -9.06 -8.89 -3.33
CA GLN A 102 -9.60 -10.18 -2.91
C GLN A 102 -8.84 -11.37 -3.51
N LEU A 103 -8.16 -11.20 -4.63
CA LEU A 103 -7.29 -12.24 -5.22
C LEU A 103 -6.15 -12.66 -4.27
N GLU A 104 -5.69 -11.76 -3.40
CA GLU A 104 -4.70 -12.08 -2.36
C GLU A 104 -5.36 -12.31 -1.00
N GLY A 105 -6.37 -11.51 -0.66
CA GLY A 105 -7.02 -11.51 0.65
C GLY A 105 -7.99 -12.65 0.90
N SER A 106 -8.51 -13.31 -0.14
CA SER A 106 -9.48 -14.41 -0.04
C SER A 106 -9.06 -15.62 -0.86
N LYS A 107 -8.67 -16.70 -0.16
CA LYS A 107 -8.32 -17.97 -0.83
C LYS A 107 -9.48 -18.54 -1.65
N ALA A 108 -10.71 -18.48 -1.12
CA ALA A 108 -11.90 -18.96 -1.83
C ALA A 108 -12.12 -18.18 -3.12
N PHE A 109 -12.12 -16.85 -3.05
CA PHE A 109 -12.25 -15.98 -4.22
C PHE A 109 -11.16 -16.24 -5.26
N ALA A 110 -9.90 -16.33 -4.81
CA ALA A 110 -8.76 -16.60 -5.70
C ALA A 110 -8.90 -17.95 -6.42
N LYS A 111 -9.31 -19.00 -5.69
CA LYS A 111 -9.50 -20.34 -6.26
C LYS A 111 -10.63 -20.40 -7.27
N GLU A 112 -11.78 -19.79 -6.96
CA GLU A 112 -12.91 -19.67 -7.88
C GLU A 112 -12.53 -18.88 -9.14
N PHE A 113 -11.76 -17.80 -8.97
CA PHE A 113 -11.25 -17.01 -10.09
C PHE A 113 -10.32 -17.83 -10.99
N MET A 114 -9.37 -18.56 -10.39
CA MET A 114 -8.45 -19.42 -11.14
C MET A 114 -9.17 -20.52 -11.89
N ASP A 115 -10.16 -21.17 -11.26
CA ASP A 115 -10.98 -22.23 -11.87
C ASP A 115 -11.76 -21.69 -13.08
N ARG A 116 -12.43 -20.54 -12.90
CA ARG A 116 -13.21 -19.87 -13.96
C ARG A 116 -12.36 -19.48 -15.17
N HIS A 117 -11.10 -19.12 -14.95
CA HIS A 117 -10.18 -18.68 -16.00
C HIS A 117 -9.17 -19.73 -16.45
N GLY A 118 -9.32 -20.98 -16.02
CA GLY A 118 -8.42 -22.08 -16.39
C GLY A 118 -6.98 -21.90 -15.93
N ILE A 119 -6.75 -21.19 -14.83
CA ILE A 119 -5.41 -20.96 -14.27
C ILE A 119 -5.03 -22.16 -13.40
N PRO A 120 -3.89 -22.84 -13.67
CA PRO A 120 -3.44 -23.99 -12.88
C PRO A 120 -3.26 -23.65 -11.40
N THR A 121 -3.85 -24.44 -10.52
CA THR A 121 -3.71 -24.32 -9.07
C THR A 121 -3.89 -25.68 -8.41
N ALA A 122 -3.41 -25.81 -7.16
CA ALA A 122 -3.65 -27.03 -6.39
C ALA A 122 -5.15 -27.23 -6.13
N ALA A 123 -5.58 -28.50 -6.12
CA ALA A 123 -6.97 -28.84 -5.80
C ALA A 123 -7.37 -28.29 -4.42
N TYR A 124 -8.60 -27.82 -4.31
CA TYR A 124 -9.17 -27.28 -3.08
C TYR A 124 -10.60 -27.78 -2.87
N LYS A 125 -11.04 -27.75 -1.65
CA LYS A 125 -12.44 -28.06 -1.27
C LYS A 125 -13.08 -26.84 -0.64
#